data_908b36fb4936ca88367f0767e870b4be
#
_entry.id   908b36fb4936ca88367f0767e870b4be
#
_cell.length_a   1.000
_cell.length_b   1.000
_cell.length_c   1.000
_cell.angle_alpha   90.00
_cell.angle_beta   90.00
_cell.angle_gamma   90.00
#
_symmetry.space_group_name_H-M   'P 1'
#
loop_
_entity.id
_entity.type
_entity.pdbx_description
1 polymer ?
#
loop_
_entity_poly.entity_id
_entity_poly.type
_entity_poly.pdbx_seq_one_letter_code
_entity_poly.pdbx_strand_id
1 'polypeptide(L)'
;MIEIIHRVNKIENLKTIPFEKGIEIDIRSNNGSLLLSHDVSSKADSFEEFIESYNHQLLVANIKEAGIEKDVIETLMNKGISK
;
A
#
# COMPACT_ATOMS: atom_id res chain seq x y z
N MET A 1 16.46 3.26 -14.30
CA MET A 1 15.23 3.94 -13.87
C MET A 1 14.19 2.90 -13.45
N ILE A 2 13.55 3.12 -12.31
CA ILE A 2 12.52 2.18 -11.83
C ILE A 2 11.17 2.59 -12.43
N GLU A 3 10.52 1.64 -13.10
CA GLU A 3 9.16 1.86 -13.57
C GLU A 3 8.19 1.68 -12.41
N ILE A 4 7.26 2.61 -12.25
CA ILE A 4 6.27 2.58 -11.16
C ILE A 4 4.90 2.23 -11.75
N ILE A 5 4.32 1.15 -11.23
CA ILE A 5 2.97 0.73 -11.63
C ILE A 5 1.98 1.41 -10.70
N HIS A 6 1.04 2.15 -11.28
CA HIS A 6 0.10 2.96 -10.51
C HIS A 6 -1.10 2.17 -10.00
N ARG A 7 -1.64 2.60 -8.86
CA ARG A 7 -2.88 2.09 -8.28
C ARG A 7 -2.90 0.59 -8.07
N VAL A 8 -1.81 0.06 -7.53
CA VAL A 8 -1.72 -1.36 -7.21
C VAL A 8 -2.36 -1.57 -5.84
N ASN A 9 -3.70 -1.59 -5.80
CA ASN A 9 -4.45 -1.59 -4.55
C ASN A 9 -5.04 -2.96 -4.19
N LYS A 10 -4.66 -4.00 -4.92
CA LYS A 10 -5.12 -5.36 -4.66
C LYS A 10 -3.93 -6.30 -4.49
N ILE A 11 -4.01 -7.18 -3.51
CA ILE A 11 -2.95 -8.17 -3.28
C ILE A 11 -2.76 -9.06 -4.50
N GLU A 12 -3.85 -9.44 -5.15
CA GLU A 12 -3.75 -10.29 -6.35
C GLU A 12 -3.00 -9.59 -7.48
N ASN A 13 -3.13 -8.28 -7.62
CA ASN A 13 -2.41 -7.52 -8.63
C ASN A 13 -0.93 -7.42 -8.27
N LEU A 14 -0.64 -7.20 -6.99
CA LEU A 14 0.74 -7.11 -6.52
C LEU A 14 1.55 -8.36 -6.90
N LYS A 15 0.93 -9.52 -6.80
CA LYS A 15 1.61 -10.79 -7.06
C LYS A 15 1.97 -10.99 -8.53
N THR A 16 1.37 -10.22 -9.44
CA THR A 16 1.66 -10.32 -10.86
C THR A 16 2.75 -9.36 -11.33
N ILE A 17 3.20 -8.46 -10.45
CA ILE A 17 4.16 -7.42 -10.82
C ILE A 17 5.57 -7.87 -10.48
N PRO A 18 6.54 -7.78 -11.41
CA PRO A 18 7.93 -8.13 -11.11
C PRO A 18 8.50 -7.32 -9.96
N PHE A 19 9.33 -7.94 -9.14
CA PHE A 19 9.91 -7.32 -7.95
C PHE A 19 10.79 -6.11 -8.25
N GLU A 20 11.36 -6.03 -9.44
CA GLU A 20 12.21 -4.90 -9.84
C GLU A 20 11.43 -3.63 -10.14
N LYS A 21 10.10 -3.72 -10.22
CA LYS A 21 9.24 -2.54 -10.44
C LYS A 21 8.92 -1.87 -9.11
N GLY A 22 8.60 -0.57 -9.18
CA GLY A 22 8.00 0.13 -8.07
C GLY A 22 6.48 0.03 -8.17
N ILE A 23 5.80 0.22 -7.06
CA ILE A 23 4.34 0.22 -7.04
C ILE A 23 3.83 1.46 -6.31
N GLU A 24 2.68 1.95 -6.74
CA GLU A 24 1.98 3.04 -6.09
C GLU A 24 0.67 2.50 -5.53
N ILE A 25 0.40 2.82 -4.26
CA ILE A 25 -0.83 2.42 -3.58
C ILE A 25 -1.56 3.65 -3.05
N ASP A 26 -2.87 3.53 -2.89
CA ASP A 26 -3.71 4.55 -2.27
C ASP A 26 -4.20 4.04 -0.92
N ILE A 27 -3.96 4.80 0.14
CA ILE A 27 -4.29 4.37 1.50
C ILE A 27 -5.40 5.23 2.08
N ARG A 28 -6.44 4.57 2.59
CA ARG A 28 -7.54 5.18 3.31
C ARG A 28 -7.78 4.41 4.60
N SER A 29 -8.67 4.92 5.42
CA SER A 29 -9.06 4.21 6.65
C SER A 29 -10.55 3.98 6.67
N ASN A 30 -10.96 2.94 7.41
CA ASN A 30 -12.36 2.65 7.66
C ASN A 30 -12.45 1.94 8.99
N ASN A 31 -13.15 2.54 9.96
CA ASN A 31 -13.33 1.98 11.30
C ASN A 31 -12.00 1.64 11.97
N GLY A 32 -10.99 2.47 11.80
CA GLY A 32 -9.69 2.28 12.43
C GLY A 32 -8.75 1.34 11.69
N SER A 33 -9.17 0.76 10.57
CA SER A 33 -8.32 -0.12 9.77
C SER A 33 -7.82 0.61 8.53
N LEU A 34 -6.56 0.37 8.17
CA LEU A 34 -5.99 0.93 6.95
C LEU A 34 -6.32 0.04 5.76
N LEU A 35 -6.84 0.64 4.71
CA LEU A 35 -7.30 -0.06 3.52
C LEU A 35 -6.68 0.54 2.27
N LEU A 36 -6.58 -0.25 1.21
CA LEU A 36 -6.06 0.20 -0.08
C LEU A 36 -7.22 0.45 -1.03
N SER A 37 -7.45 1.72 -1.38
CA SER A 37 -8.49 2.07 -2.33
C SER A 37 -8.30 3.48 -2.85
N HIS A 38 -8.42 3.66 -4.15
CA HIS A 38 -8.44 4.98 -4.76
C HIS A 38 -9.75 5.70 -4.42
N ASP A 39 -10.84 4.96 -4.42
CA ASP A 39 -12.16 5.46 -4.08
C ASP A 39 -12.65 4.86 -2.77
N VAL A 40 -13.64 5.48 -2.15
CA VAL A 40 -14.26 4.89 -0.96
C VAL A 40 -14.92 3.57 -1.35
N SER A 41 -14.51 2.49 -0.72
CA SER A 41 -14.98 1.14 -1.06
C SER A 41 -15.02 0.28 0.18
N SER A 42 -16.08 -0.54 0.28
CA SER A 42 -16.22 -1.49 1.37
C SER A 42 -15.48 -2.80 1.12
N LYS A 43 -14.95 -3.00 -0.09
CA LYS A 43 -14.29 -4.23 -0.49
C LYS A 43 -12.80 -4.06 -0.75
N ALA A 44 -12.19 -3.09 -0.08
CA ALA A 44 -10.76 -2.83 -0.26
C ALA A 44 -9.93 -3.84 0.51
N ASP A 45 -8.73 -4.14 -0.01
CA ASP A 45 -7.80 -5.01 0.69
C ASP A 45 -7.18 -4.28 1.87
N SER A 46 -6.83 -5.03 2.91
CA SER A 46 -6.16 -4.50 4.09
C SER A 46 -4.73 -4.09 3.75
N PHE A 47 -4.32 -2.90 4.20
CA PHE A 47 -2.95 -2.44 4.02
C PHE A 47 -1.95 -3.38 4.73
N GLU A 48 -2.29 -3.83 5.93
CA GLU A 48 -1.41 -4.74 6.68
C GLU A 48 -1.19 -6.04 5.92
N GLU A 49 -2.25 -6.63 5.37
CA GLU A 49 -2.11 -7.86 4.60
C GLU A 49 -1.34 -7.63 3.31
N PHE A 50 -1.58 -6.50 2.65
CA PHE A 50 -0.88 -6.14 1.42
C PHE A 50 0.62 -6.06 1.66
N ILE A 51 1.03 -5.41 2.75
CA ILE A 51 2.44 -5.22 3.07
C ILE A 51 3.14 -6.55 3.37
N GLU A 52 2.44 -7.53 3.87
CA GLU A 52 3.03 -8.85 4.08
C GLU A 52 3.45 -9.52 2.79
N SER A 53 2.77 -9.20 1.68
CA SER A 53 3.12 -9.73 0.36
C SER A 53 4.04 -8.80 -0.43
N TYR A 54 4.31 -7.61 0.08
CA TYR A 54 5.13 -6.62 -0.61
C TYR A 54 6.61 -7.00 -0.55
N ASN A 55 7.26 -7.02 -1.69
CA ASN A 55 8.68 -7.32 -1.77
C ASN A 55 9.32 -6.62 -2.98
N HIS A 56 8.73 -5.50 -3.39
CA HIS A 56 9.13 -4.80 -4.60
C HIS A 56 10.18 -3.73 -4.31
N GLN A 57 10.76 -3.19 -5.37
CA GLN A 57 11.91 -2.27 -5.29
C GLN A 57 11.56 -0.95 -4.62
N LEU A 58 10.36 -0.43 -4.86
CA LEU A 58 9.96 0.88 -4.38
C LEU A 58 8.46 0.90 -4.09
N LEU A 59 8.10 1.49 -2.96
CA LEU A 59 6.70 1.68 -2.61
C LEU A 59 6.39 3.18 -2.53
N VAL A 60 5.42 3.63 -3.31
CA VAL A 60 4.89 4.99 -3.24
C VAL A 60 3.51 4.92 -2.58
N ALA A 61 3.42 5.42 -1.36
CA ALA A 61 2.17 5.39 -0.60
C ALA A 61 1.48 6.74 -0.73
N ASN A 62 0.34 6.76 -1.42
CA ASN A 62 -0.47 7.95 -1.59
C ASN A 62 -1.54 7.97 -0.51
N ILE A 63 -1.32 8.77 0.53
CA ILE A 63 -2.23 8.83 1.68
C ILE A 63 -3.37 9.77 1.35
N LYS A 64 -4.59 9.25 1.30
CA LYS A 64 -5.77 9.98 0.85
C LYS A 64 -6.51 10.70 1.95
N GLU A 65 -6.11 10.51 3.21
CA GLU A 65 -6.78 11.13 4.35
C GLU A 65 -5.77 11.74 5.29
N ALA A 66 -6.13 12.87 5.92
CA ALA A 66 -5.31 13.44 6.99
C ALA A 66 -5.48 12.61 8.25
N GLY A 67 -4.43 12.52 9.05
CA GLY A 67 -4.49 11.88 10.36
C GLY A 67 -4.12 10.42 10.42
N ILE A 68 -3.86 9.78 9.28
CA ILE A 68 -3.46 8.36 9.26
C ILE A 68 -1.98 8.16 8.95
N GLU A 69 -1.24 9.21 8.73
CA GLU A 69 0.17 9.13 8.34
C GLU A 69 1.01 8.35 9.33
N LYS A 70 0.79 8.60 10.62
CA LYS A 70 1.54 7.92 11.66
C LYS A 70 1.29 6.41 11.65
N ASP A 71 0.04 6.01 11.48
CA ASP A 71 -0.32 4.59 11.46
C ASP A 71 0.29 3.90 10.23
N VAL A 72 0.33 4.59 9.10
CA VAL A 72 0.96 4.06 7.89
C VAL A 72 2.45 3.83 8.12
N ILE A 73 3.14 4.82 8.69
CA ILE A 73 4.57 4.73 8.95
C ILE A 73 4.87 3.61 9.94
N GLU A 74 4.09 3.49 11.00
CA GLU A 74 4.28 2.43 11.99
C GLU A 74 4.11 1.04 11.37
N THR A 75 3.11 0.87 10.50
CA THR A 75 2.89 -0.40 9.83
C THR A 75 4.09 -0.77 8.95
N LEU A 76 4.61 0.19 8.18
CA LEU A 76 5.77 -0.05 7.34
C LEU A 76 7.00 -0.40 8.16
N MET A 77 7.24 0.31 9.25
CA MET A 77 8.40 0.05 10.11
C MET A 77 8.31 -1.33 10.77
N ASN A 78 7.12 -1.72 11.21
CA ASN A 78 6.93 -3.03 11.85
C ASN A 78 7.18 -4.19 10.89
N LYS A 79 7.02 -3.96 9.59
CA LYS A 79 7.30 -4.96 8.57
C LYS A 79 8.72 -4.85 8.01
N GLY A 80 9.54 -3.95 8.56
CA GLY A 80 10.92 -3.79 8.11
C GLY A 80 11.07 -3.06 6.79
N ILE A 81 10.07 -2.32 6.36
CA ILE A 81 10.10 -1.55 5.12
C ILE A 81 10.47 -0.10 5.44
N SER A 82 11.55 0.40 4.86
CA SER A 82 11.89 1.81 4.99
C SER A 82 11.54 2.53 3.70
N LYS A 83 11.09 3.73 3.87
CA LYS A 83 10.64 4.55 2.76
C LYS A 83 11.73 5.44 2.23
#